data_d00f39154e432330359e65de62b30fc2
#
_entry.id   d00f39154e432330359e65de62b30fc2
#
_cell.length_a   1.000
_cell.length_b   1.000
_cell.length_c   1.000
_cell.angle_alpha   90.00
_cell.angle_beta   90.00
_cell.angle_gamma   90.00
#
_symmetry.space_group_name_H-M   'P 1'
#
loop_
_entity.id
_entity.type
_entity.pdbx_description
1 polymer ?
#
loop_
_entity_poly.entity_id
_entity_poly.type
_entity_poly.pdbx_seq_one_letter_code
_entity_poly.pdbx_strand_id
1 'polypeptide(L)'
;TLECLHLFWDSTETYQSHRLEAYEFYFKKLLETRKTYHCNCSRKFLSENAKLGEGGYIYPGFCRNKVLGNSTINACATRLIVDDLPIFIDDQIQGKLSQNLSKEIGDFVIKRNDQQFSYQFSVCIDNKLDKITNIVRGADLLSSTPRQVYLLNLLNFDIPEFSHVPIANIGKKKISKSDDYKVSINGNQKAIWMKVLKFLNQPISKNTSEMKLDEIIKYAIKNWEISEVSPLNSIEIS
;
A
#
# COMPACT_ATOMS: atom_id res chain seq x y z
N THR A 1 6.23 -6.94 -19.48
CA THR A 1 6.26 -8.15 -18.62
C THR A 1 4.86 -8.67 -18.37
N LEU A 2 3.92 -7.83 -17.92
CA LEU A 2 2.52 -8.24 -17.65
C LEU A 2 1.84 -8.73 -18.93
N GLU A 3 1.97 -8.02 -20.02
CA GLU A 3 1.42 -8.41 -21.34
C GLU A 3 1.91 -9.79 -21.80
N CYS A 4 3.21 -10.12 -21.59
CA CYS A 4 3.74 -11.45 -21.88
C CYS A 4 3.07 -12.56 -21.05
N LEU A 5 2.50 -12.22 -19.89
CA LEU A 5 1.74 -13.13 -19.03
C LEU A 5 0.23 -13.06 -19.32
N HIS A 6 -0.19 -12.36 -20.36
CA HIS A 6 -1.59 -12.09 -20.72
C HIS A 6 -2.37 -11.37 -19.57
N LEU A 7 -1.67 -10.54 -18.83
CA LEU A 7 -2.26 -9.65 -17.82
C LEU A 7 -2.36 -8.26 -18.44
N PHE A 8 -3.57 -7.88 -18.82
CA PHE A 8 -3.89 -6.62 -19.45
C PHE A 8 -4.68 -5.75 -18.48
N TRP A 9 -4.67 -4.45 -18.72
CA TRP A 9 -5.49 -3.47 -18.01
C TRP A 9 -6.59 -2.93 -18.94
N ASP A 10 -7.69 -2.49 -18.37
CA ASP A 10 -8.92 -2.16 -19.12
C ASP A 10 -8.95 -0.71 -19.64
N SER A 11 -8.07 0.15 -19.13
CA SER A 11 -8.06 1.58 -19.47
C SER A 11 -6.64 2.09 -19.77
N THR A 12 -6.50 3.35 -20.13
CA THR A 12 -5.20 4.00 -20.31
C THR A 12 -4.49 4.18 -18.97
N GLU A 13 -3.15 4.09 -18.99
CA GLU A 13 -2.31 4.29 -17.81
C GLU A 13 -2.45 5.71 -17.28
N THR A 14 -2.50 5.83 -15.97
CA THR A 14 -2.53 7.09 -15.26
C THR A 14 -1.19 7.37 -14.59
N TYR A 15 -0.69 8.57 -14.76
CA TYR A 15 0.56 9.03 -14.15
C TYR A 15 0.28 10.00 -13.02
N GLN A 16 0.84 9.72 -11.83
CA GLN A 16 0.69 10.57 -10.65
C GLN A 16 1.17 12.02 -10.88
N SER A 17 2.21 12.20 -11.71
CA SER A 17 2.70 13.53 -12.11
C SER A 17 1.66 14.40 -12.83
N HIS A 18 0.64 13.78 -13.43
CA HIS A 18 -0.46 14.48 -14.09
C HIS A 18 -1.62 14.83 -13.13
N ARG A 19 -1.54 14.40 -11.85
CA ARG A 19 -2.60 14.60 -10.85
C ARG A 19 -2.25 15.60 -9.75
N LEU A 20 -1.18 16.36 -9.91
CA LEU A 20 -0.70 17.30 -8.88
C LEU A 20 -1.76 18.32 -8.46
N GLU A 21 -2.56 18.82 -9.39
CA GLU A 21 -3.66 19.75 -9.08
C GLU A 21 -4.73 19.11 -8.18
N ALA A 22 -5.08 17.85 -8.43
CA ALA A 22 -6.01 17.12 -7.60
C ALA A 22 -5.44 16.87 -6.20
N TYR A 23 -4.16 16.52 -6.10
CA TYR A 23 -3.49 16.37 -4.81
C TYR A 23 -3.46 17.68 -4.02
N GLU A 24 -3.12 18.80 -4.64
CA GLU A 24 -3.15 20.11 -3.97
C GLU A 24 -4.58 20.50 -3.54
N PHE A 25 -5.60 20.20 -4.34
CA PHE A 25 -6.99 20.46 -3.98
C PHE A 25 -7.40 19.69 -2.70
N TYR A 26 -7.14 18.38 -2.63
CA TYR A 26 -7.47 17.60 -1.46
C TYR A 26 -6.56 17.87 -0.26
N PHE A 27 -5.32 18.25 -0.51
CA PHE A 27 -4.42 18.72 0.54
C PHE A 27 -4.95 20.00 1.21
N LYS A 28 -5.43 20.98 0.45
CA LYS A 28 -6.10 22.17 1.01
C LYS A 28 -7.29 21.80 1.87
N LYS A 29 -8.12 20.84 1.45
CA LYS A 29 -9.21 20.31 2.28
C LYS A 29 -8.73 19.72 3.61
N LEU A 30 -7.61 18.99 3.61
CA LEU A 30 -7.03 18.50 4.86
C LEU A 30 -6.52 19.63 5.76
N LEU A 31 -5.95 20.69 5.20
CA LEU A 31 -5.54 21.87 5.99
C LEU A 31 -6.73 22.49 6.74
N GLU A 32 -7.92 22.55 6.11
CA GLU A 32 -9.15 23.08 6.71
C GLU A 32 -9.61 22.28 7.94
N THR A 33 -9.27 20.99 8.02
CA THR A 33 -9.60 20.15 9.19
C THR A 33 -8.87 20.55 10.48
N ARG A 34 -7.84 21.40 10.38
CA ARG A 34 -6.93 21.77 11.49
C ARG A 34 -6.20 20.57 12.12
N LYS A 35 -6.18 19.42 11.45
CA LYS A 35 -5.45 18.22 11.88
C LYS A 35 -4.07 18.11 11.24
N THR A 36 -3.53 19.19 10.72
CA THR A 36 -2.22 19.21 10.08
C THR A 36 -1.31 20.25 10.71
N TYR A 37 0.00 20.03 10.63
CA TYR A 37 1.02 20.98 11.06
C TYR A 37 2.34 20.75 10.33
N HIS A 38 3.20 21.75 10.32
CA HIS A 38 4.52 21.67 9.71
C HIS A 38 5.55 21.09 10.67
N CYS A 39 6.44 20.25 10.15
CA CYS A 39 7.46 19.53 10.91
C CYS A 39 8.82 19.62 10.22
N ASN A 40 9.83 20.08 10.95
CA ASN A 40 11.22 20.17 10.51
C ASN A 40 12.15 19.12 11.16
N CYS A 41 11.61 18.11 11.85
CA CYS A 41 12.41 17.05 12.45
C CYS A 41 13.15 16.23 11.40
N SER A 42 14.45 16.11 11.53
CA SER A 42 15.28 15.24 10.68
C SER A 42 15.13 13.77 11.05
N ARG A 43 15.55 12.87 10.14
CA ARG A 43 15.59 11.41 10.44
C ARG A 43 16.53 11.11 11.60
N LYS A 44 17.68 11.81 11.68
CA LYS A 44 18.63 11.68 12.79
C LYS A 44 17.96 12.07 14.11
N PHE A 45 17.29 13.23 14.16
CA PHE A 45 16.55 13.63 15.36
C PHE A 45 15.54 12.58 15.82
N LEU A 46 14.80 11.99 14.88
CA LEU A 46 13.81 10.94 15.21
C LEU A 46 14.49 9.67 15.73
N SER A 47 15.63 9.27 15.18
CA SER A 47 16.37 8.09 15.67
C SER A 47 16.89 8.23 17.10
N GLU A 48 17.14 9.45 17.54
CA GLU A 48 17.64 9.76 18.87
C GLU A 48 16.51 10.00 19.90
N ASN A 49 15.32 10.42 19.45
CA ASN A 49 14.29 10.95 20.35
C ASN A 49 12.92 10.25 20.23
N ALA A 50 12.73 9.33 19.29
CA ALA A 50 11.47 8.63 19.09
C ALA A 50 11.63 7.11 19.26
N LYS A 51 10.59 6.45 19.74
CA LYS A 51 10.56 4.98 19.83
C LYS A 51 10.49 4.36 18.44
N LEU A 52 11.21 3.26 18.24
CA LEU A 52 11.10 2.45 17.05
C LEU A 52 9.85 1.55 17.16
N GLY A 53 8.98 1.60 16.16
CA GLY A 53 7.84 0.70 15.96
C GLY A 53 8.01 -0.13 14.70
N GLU A 54 7.06 -0.97 14.37
CA GLU A 54 7.10 -1.84 13.17
C GLU A 54 7.19 -1.05 11.86
N GLY A 55 6.50 0.09 11.77
CA GLY A 55 6.48 0.96 10.57
C GLY A 55 7.55 2.05 10.53
N GLY A 56 8.55 2.01 11.42
CA GLY A 56 9.57 3.04 11.61
C GLY A 56 9.42 3.78 12.94
N TYR A 57 9.99 4.97 13.05
CA TYR A 57 9.93 5.75 14.30
C TYR A 57 8.52 6.29 14.57
N ILE A 58 7.96 5.99 15.75
CA ILE A 58 6.67 6.49 16.22
C ILE A 58 6.81 7.98 16.53
N TYR A 59 6.14 8.83 15.78
CA TYR A 59 6.28 10.28 15.94
C TYR A 59 5.28 10.84 16.98
N PRO A 60 5.74 11.33 18.14
CA PRO A 60 4.86 11.70 19.25
C PRO A 60 4.32 13.14 19.17
N GLY A 61 4.53 13.85 18.06
CA GLY A 61 4.01 15.21 17.90
C GLY A 61 4.97 16.33 18.30
N PHE A 62 6.28 16.16 18.25
CA PHE A 62 7.29 17.17 18.66
C PHE A 62 7.08 18.58 18.09
N CYS A 63 6.44 18.71 16.93
CA CYS A 63 6.20 19.99 16.26
C CYS A 63 4.74 20.45 16.27
N ARG A 64 3.82 19.73 16.92
CA ARG A 64 2.37 20.07 16.90
C ARG A 64 2.10 21.52 17.31
N ASN A 65 2.81 22.01 18.34
CA ASN A 65 2.59 23.34 18.91
C ASN A 65 3.69 24.34 18.54
N LYS A 66 4.56 24.01 17.58
CA LYS A 66 5.63 24.92 17.16
C LYS A 66 5.09 25.93 16.15
N VAL A 67 5.31 27.21 16.42
CA VAL A 67 5.11 28.28 15.43
C VAL A 67 6.38 28.36 14.61
N LEU A 68 6.27 28.04 13.32
CA LEU A 68 7.39 28.16 12.37
C LEU A 68 7.25 29.46 11.59
N GLY A 69 8.37 30.17 11.37
CA GLY A 69 8.37 31.39 10.55
C GLY A 69 8.05 31.07 9.09
N ASN A 70 7.46 32.02 8.38
CA ASN A 70 7.01 31.87 6.99
C ASN A 70 8.12 31.41 6.02
N SER A 71 9.37 31.80 6.24
CA SER A 71 10.52 31.39 5.43
C SER A 71 10.90 29.92 5.58
N THR A 72 10.53 29.28 6.70
CA THR A 72 10.85 27.87 7.00
C THR A 72 9.75 26.91 6.56
N ILE A 73 8.52 27.37 6.42
CA ILE A 73 7.35 26.53 6.12
C ILE A 73 7.52 25.75 4.81
N ASN A 74 8.04 26.41 3.77
CA ASN A 74 8.24 25.79 2.45
C ASN A 74 9.31 24.67 2.42
N ALA A 75 10.15 24.59 3.45
CA ALA A 75 11.17 23.55 3.59
C ALA A 75 10.79 22.48 4.64
N CYS A 76 9.55 22.51 5.14
CA CYS A 76 9.06 21.58 6.14
C CYS A 76 8.18 20.49 5.53
N ALA A 77 8.19 19.32 6.16
CA ALA A 77 7.16 18.32 5.89
C ALA A 77 5.84 18.75 6.56
N THR A 78 4.71 18.37 5.97
CA THR A 78 3.41 18.48 6.61
C THR A 78 3.01 17.12 7.16
N ARG A 79 2.68 17.09 8.45
CA ARG A 79 2.18 15.89 9.14
C ARG A 79 0.69 16.00 9.42
N LEU A 80 0.06 14.84 9.46
CA LEU A 80 -1.32 14.66 9.89
C LEU A 80 -1.33 14.22 11.35
N ILE A 81 -2.13 14.90 12.18
CA ILE A 81 -2.39 14.53 13.57
C ILE A 81 -3.30 13.31 13.57
N VAL A 82 -2.92 12.29 14.32
CA VAL A 82 -3.73 11.08 14.50
C VAL A 82 -4.42 11.06 15.86
N ASP A 83 -5.64 10.52 15.89
CA ASP A 83 -6.43 10.36 17.10
C ASP A 83 -5.97 9.11 17.87
N ASP A 84 -6.15 9.11 19.20
CA ASP A 84 -5.90 7.93 20.05
C ASP A 84 -7.12 7.00 20.06
N LEU A 85 -7.48 6.53 18.87
CA LEU A 85 -8.56 5.57 18.66
C LEU A 85 -8.09 4.45 17.75
N PRO A 86 -8.53 3.20 17.99
CA PRO A 86 -8.20 2.10 17.11
C PRO A 86 -8.92 2.24 15.76
N ILE A 87 -8.21 1.92 14.70
CA ILE A 87 -8.77 1.76 13.37
C ILE A 87 -8.94 0.29 13.10
N PHE A 88 -10.17 -0.10 12.78
CA PHE A 88 -10.51 -1.48 12.45
C PHE A 88 -10.50 -1.66 10.93
N ILE A 89 -9.96 -2.77 10.48
CA ILE A 89 -9.88 -3.18 9.07
C ILE A 89 -10.41 -4.61 9.01
N ASP A 90 -11.28 -4.87 8.04
CA ASP A 90 -11.72 -6.23 7.69
C ASP A 90 -11.07 -6.58 6.33
N ASP A 91 -9.95 -7.28 6.40
CA ASP A 91 -9.21 -7.68 5.20
C ASP A 91 -9.70 -9.05 4.76
N GLN A 92 -10.01 -9.19 3.46
CA GLN A 92 -10.62 -10.41 2.92
C GLN A 92 -9.72 -11.66 3.02
N ILE A 93 -8.40 -11.45 3.19
CA ILE A 93 -7.43 -12.55 3.30
C ILE A 93 -6.82 -12.60 4.71
N GLN A 94 -6.34 -11.46 5.22
CA GLN A 94 -5.66 -11.38 6.53
C GLN A 94 -6.64 -11.32 7.71
N GLY A 95 -7.96 -11.18 7.43
CA GLY A 95 -9.00 -11.13 8.44
C GLY A 95 -9.07 -9.78 9.18
N LYS A 96 -9.63 -9.82 10.39
CA LYS A 96 -9.87 -8.61 11.19
C LYS A 96 -8.61 -8.13 11.87
N LEU A 97 -8.27 -6.89 11.63
CA LEU A 97 -7.10 -6.22 12.17
C LEU A 97 -7.53 -4.92 12.87
N SER A 98 -6.77 -4.53 13.87
CA SER A 98 -6.93 -3.19 14.48
C SER A 98 -5.57 -2.58 14.76
N GLN A 99 -5.46 -1.27 14.56
CA GLN A 99 -4.24 -0.53 14.87
C GLN A 99 -4.58 0.82 15.49
N ASN A 100 -3.88 1.16 16.57
CA ASN A 100 -3.93 2.49 17.15
C ASN A 100 -2.79 3.34 16.58
N LEU A 101 -3.12 4.22 15.63
CA LEU A 101 -2.10 5.01 14.94
C LEU A 101 -1.28 5.89 15.88
N SER A 102 -1.90 6.47 16.93
CA SER A 102 -1.17 7.36 17.83
C SER A 102 -0.09 6.63 18.63
N LYS A 103 -0.32 5.36 18.95
CA LYS A 103 0.59 4.54 19.78
C LYS A 103 1.65 3.80 18.96
N GLU A 104 1.31 3.44 17.72
CA GLU A 104 2.11 2.53 16.91
C GLU A 104 2.86 3.22 15.75
N ILE A 105 2.34 4.35 15.28
CA ILE A 105 2.89 5.10 14.13
C ILE A 105 3.21 6.56 14.53
N GLY A 106 2.33 7.18 15.30
CA GLY A 106 2.33 8.62 15.55
C GLY A 106 1.86 9.43 14.34
N ASP A 107 2.00 10.74 14.41
CA ASP A 107 1.64 11.64 13.32
C ASP A 107 2.50 11.37 12.07
N PHE A 108 1.86 11.08 10.97
CA PHE A 108 2.57 10.68 9.76
C PHE A 108 2.62 11.79 8.69
N VAL A 109 3.64 11.74 7.85
CA VAL A 109 3.86 12.71 6.78
C VAL A 109 2.86 12.51 5.65
N ILE A 110 2.19 13.60 5.23
CA ILE A 110 1.30 13.64 4.05
C ILE A 110 1.93 14.42 2.89
N LYS A 111 2.77 15.44 3.19
CA LYS A 111 3.59 16.15 2.22
C LYS A 111 5.01 16.27 2.76
N ARG A 112 5.99 15.92 1.95
CA ARG A 112 7.39 15.86 2.35
C ARG A 112 8.03 17.26 2.31
N ASN A 113 9.22 17.40 2.89
CA ASN A 113 9.97 18.66 2.87
C ASN A 113 10.44 19.07 1.45
N ASP A 114 10.57 18.10 0.54
CA ASP A 114 10.82 18.35 -0.90
C ASP A 114 9.54 18.69 -1.69
N GLN A 115 8.45 18.96 -0.97
CA GLN A 115 7.12 19.29 -1.49
C GLN A 115 6.43 18.17 -2.27
N GLN A 116 6.99 16.96 -2.30
CA GLN A 116 6.31 15.79 -2.87
C GLN A 116 5.27 15.24 -1.89
N PHE A 117 4.13 14.81 -2.41
CA PHE A 117 3.13 14.13 -1.59
C PHE A 117 3.62 12.75 -1.17
N SER A 118 3.24 12.31 0.03
CA SER A 118 3.58 10.97 0.50
C SER A 118 2.74 9.92 -0.22
N TYR A 119 3.27 8.68 -0.30
CA TYR A 119 2.54 7.54 -0.85
C TYR A 119 1.15 7.37 -0.20
N GLN A 120 1.06 7.50 1.13
CA GLN A 120 -0.21 7.32 1.84
C GLN A 120 -1.27 8.32 1.38
N PHE A 121 -0.87 9.56 1.11
CA PHE A 121 -1.78 10.58 0.63
C PHE A 121 -2.13 10.39 -0.85
N SER A 122 -1.13 10.25 -1.72
CA SER A 122 -1.34 10.14 -3.18
C SER A 122 -2.24 8.96 -3.53
N VAL A 123 -2.00 7.77 -2.96
CA VAL A 123 -2.77 6.58 -3.30
C VAL A 123 -4.24 6.69 -2.86
N CYS A 124 -4.54 7.37 -1.75
CA CYS A 124 -5.93 7.61 -1.35
C CYS A 124 -6.68 8.49 -2.34
N ILE A 125 -6.01 9.53 -2.85
CA ILE A 125 -6.60 10.43 -3.86
C ILE A 125 -6.77 9.70 -5.19
N ASP A 126 -5.75 8.95 -5.63
CA ASP A 126 -5.83 8.15 -6.86
C ASP A 126 -6.99 7.17 -6.82
N ASN A 127 -7.11 6.41 -5.74
CA ASN A 127 -8.20 5.45 -5.56
C ASN A 127 -9.59 6.13 -5.63
N LYS A 128 -9.73 7.32 -5.07
CA LYS A 128 -10.98 8.10 -5.17
C LYS A 128 -11.26 8.56 -6.59
N LEU A 129 -10.25 9.08 -7.29
CA LEU A 129 -10.40 9.57 -8.67
C LEU A 129 -10.72 8.44 -9.64
N ASP A 130 -10.10 7.28 -9.46
CA ASP A 130 -10.29 6.09 -10.29
C ASP A 130 -11.48 5.24 -9.83
N LYS A 131 -12.21 5.67 -8.78
CA LYS A 131 -13.39 4.98 -8.22
C LYS A 131 -13.09 3.52 -7.83
N ILE A 132 -11.90 3.28 -7.25
CA ILE A 132 -11.47 1.96 -6.82
C ILE A 132 -12.33 1.50 -5.65
N THR A 133 -12.93 0.33 -5.79
CA THR A 133 -13.76 -0.32 -4.77
C THR A 133 -13.05 -1.48 -4.07
N ASN A 134 -12.08 -2.10 -4.72
CA ASN A 134 -11.35 -3.25 -4.21
C ASN A 134 -9.83 -3.06 -4.42
N ILE A 135 -9.05 -3.27 -3.39
CA ILE A 135 -7.58 -3.16 -3.41
C ILE A 135 -6.97 -4.52 -3.11
N VAL A 136 -6.32 -5.12 -4.12
CA VAL A 136 -5.54 -6.34 -3.97
C VAL A 136 -4.06 -5.99 -4.06
N ARG A 137 -3.28 -6.33 -3.01
CA ARG A 137 -1.84 -6.00 -2.97
C ARG A 137 -1.07 -6.91 -2.03
N GLY A 138 0.25 -6.81 -2.00
CA GLY A 138 1.07 -7.59 -1.10
C GLY A 138 0.93 -7.21 0.37
N ALA A 139 1.06 -8.17 1.27
CA ALA A 139 0.94 -8.00 2.72
C ALA A 139 2.02 -7.08 3.33
N ASP A 140 3.10 -6.78 2.59
CA ASP A 140 4.06 -5.75 2.98
C ASP A 140 3.47 -4.33 3.06
N LEU A 141 2.31 -4.11 2.44
CA LEU A 141 1.55 -2.87 2.54
C LEU A 141 0.41 -2.91 3.56
N LEU A 142 0.24 -4.02 4.28
CA LEU A 142 -0.81 -4.16 5.28
C LEU A 142 -0.73 -3.07 6.36
N SER A 143 0.46 -2.80 6.89
CA SER A 143 0.71 -1.73 7.87
C SER A 143 0.43 -0.32 7.35
N SER A 144 0.27 -0.13 6.03
CA SER A 144 -0.12 1.16 5.44
C SER A 144 -1.63 1.39 5.47
N THR A 145 -2.41 0.33 5.50
CA THR A 145 -3.88 0.38 5.38
C THR A 145 -4.54 1.23 6.46
N PRO A 146 -4.19 1.16 7.75
CA PRO A 146 -4.80 2.00 8.77
C PRO A 146 -4.61 3.50 8.53
N ARG A 147 -3.42 3.91 8.05
CA ARG A 147 -3.14 5.31 7.69
C ARG A 147 -3.99 5.78 6.52
N GLN A 148 -4.21 4.90 5.54
CA GLN A 148 -5.07 5.18 4.38
C GLN A 148 -6.54 5.25 4.79
N VAL A 149 -7.03 4.32 5.59
CA VAL A 149 -8.40 4.36 6.14
C VAL A 149 -8.63 5.63 6.95
N TYR A 150 -7.67 6.05 7.77
CA TYR A 150 -7.76 7.31 8.52
C TYR A 150 -7.87 8.53 7.59
N LEU A 151 -7.06 8.58 6.52
CA LEU A 151 -7.12 9.64 5.51
C LEU A 151 -8.46 9.65 4.75
N LEU A 152 -8.95 8.48 4.34
CA LEU A 152 -10.23 8.34 3.63
C LEU A 152 -11.38 8.86 4.49
N ASN A 153 -11.41 8.50 5.79
CA ASN A 153 -12.41 8.99 6.73
C ASN A 153 -12.37 10.51 6.89
N LEU A 154 -11.16 11.11 7.03
CA LEU A 154 -11.02 12.56 7.16
C LEU A 154 -11.46 13.33 5.91
N LEU A 155 -11.33 12.72 4.75
CA LEU A 155 -11.74 13.30 3.47
C LEU A 155 -13.19 12.96 3.09
N ASN A 156 -13.90 12.20 3.92
CA ASN A 156 -15.24 11.67 3.64
C ASN A 156 -15.29 10.88 2.32
N PHE A 157 -14.30 10.01 2.10
CA PHE A 157 -14.26 9.08 0.98
C PHE A 157 -14.76 7.71 1.39
N ASP A 158 -15.32 6.98 0.44
CA ASP A 158 -15.65 5.58 0.62
C ASP A 158 -14.37 4.77 0.89
N ILE A 159 -14.45 3.80 1.79
CA ILE A 159 -13.36 2.89 2.11
C ILE A 159 -13.47 1.68 1.19
N PRO A 160 -12.46 1.40 0.34
CA PRO A 160 -12.46 0.20 -0.49
C PRO A 160 -12.28 -1.06 0.35
N GLU A 161 -12.70 -2.20 -0.19
CA GLU A 161 -12.34 -3.51 0.35
C GLU A 161 -10.85 -3.78 0.16
N PHE A 162 -10.21 -4.39 1.15
CA PHE A 162 -8.80 -4.73 1.11
C PHE A 162 -8.58 -6.24 1.09
N SER A 163 -7.61 -6.67 0.30
CA SER A 163 -7.15 -8.05 0.21
C SER A 163 -5.63 -8.06 0.12
N HIS A 164 -4.95 -8.49 1.20
CA HIS A 164 -3.50 -8.52 1.23
C HIS A 164 -2.99 -9.95 1.03
N VAL A 165 -2.45 -10.22 -0.17
CA VAL A 165 -1.86 -11.51 -0.52
C VAL A 165 -0.49 -11.69 0.16
N PRO A 166 -0.08 -12.93 0.50
CA PRO A 166 1.22 -13.18 1.10
C PRO A 166 2.37 -12.75 0.18
N ILE A 167 3.52 -12.43 0.80
CA ILE A 167 4.75 -12.10 0.09
C ILE A 167 5.58 -13.37 -0.10
N ALA A 168 6.12 -13.57 -1.30
CA ALA A 168 7.06 -14.65 -1.56
C ALA A 168 8.45 -14.29 -1.04
N ASN A 169 9.01 -15.17 -0.19
CA ASN A 169 10.36 -15.06 0.35
C ASN A 169 11.25 -16.21 -0.14
N ILE A 170 12.54 -15.95 -0.28
CA ILE A 170 13.58 -16.98 -0.39
C ILE A 170 14.44 -16.86 0.87
N GLY A 171 14.40 -17.87 1.72
CA GLY A 171 14.91 -17.76 3.08
C GLY A 171 14.22 -16.61 3.82
N LYS A 172 15.00 -15.77 4.52
CA LYS A 172 14.46 -14.60 5.24
C LYS A 172 14.29 -13.36 4.36
N LYS A 173 14.58 -13.43 3.05
CA LYS A 173 14.61 -12.25 2.16
C LYS A 173 13.38 -12.25 1.25
N LYS A 174 12.65 -11.12 1.26
CA LYS A 174 11.58 -10.85 0.28
C LYS A 174 12.17 -10.83 -1.13
N ILE A 175 11.52 -11.48 -2.08
CA ILE A 175 11.85 -11.34 -3.50
C ILE A 175 11.48 -9.92 -3.94
N SER A 176 12.47 -9.15 -4.37
CA SER A 176 12.26 -7.78 -4.83
C SER A 176 12.87 -7.54 -6.21
N LYS A 177 12.40 -6.48 -6.89
CA LYS A 177 12.94 -6.07 -8.19
C LYS A 177 14.41 -5.64 -8.15
N SER A 178 14.91 -5.26 -6.97
CA SER A 178 16.32 -4.86 -6.75
C SER A 178 17.27 -6.05 -6.60
N ASP A 179 16.73 -7.25 -6.39
CA ASP A 179 17.52 -8.47 -6.42
C ASP A 179 17.66 -8.89 -7.88
N ASP A 180 18.85 -9.28 -8.34
CA ASP A 180 19.13 -9.71 -9.72
C ASP A 180 18.36 -10.98 -10.17
N TYR A 181 17.18 -11.20 -9.60
CA TYR A 181 16.26 -12.26 -9.99
C TYR A 181 15.65 -11.93 -11.36
N LYS A 182 16.38 -12.26 -12.42
CA LYS A 182 15.86 -12.24 -13.78
C LYS A 182 14.91 -13.41 -13.97
N VAL A 183 13.61 -13.16 -13.80
CA VAL A 183 12.59 -14.13 -14.22
C VAL A 183 12.60 -14.15 -15.75
N SER A 184 13.11 -15.23 -16.35
CA SER A 184 12.96 -15.44 -17.80
C SER A 184 11.51 -15.80 -18.08
N ILE A 185 10.77 -14.85 -18.65
CA ILE A 185 9.33 -15.01 -18.94
C ILE A 185 9.12 -15.74 -20.27
N ASN A 186 9.99 -15.49 -21.25
CA ASN A 186 9.86 -16.05 -22.59
C ASN A 186 9.93 -17.60 -22.56
N GLY A 187 8.87 -18.23 -23.05
CA GLY A 187 8.73 -19.68 -23.06
C GLY A 187 8.30 -20.32 -21.73
N ASN A 188 8.25 -19.54 -20.64
CA ASN A 188 7.92 -20.04 -19.28
C ASN A 188 6.58 -19.55 -18.71
N GLN A 189 5.76 -18.89 -19.52
CA GLN A 189 4.52 -18.24 -19.04
C GLN A 189 3.61 -19.21 -18.29
N LYS A 190 3.34 -20.40 -18.84
CA LYS A 190 2.52 -21.42 -18.18
C LYS A 190 3.11 -21.85 -16.83
N ALA A 191 4.43 -22.10 -16.80
CA ALA A 191 5.10 -22.51 -15.57
C ALA A 191 5.02 -21.42 -14.49
N ILE A 192 5.11 -20.15 -14.87
CA ILE A 192 4.95 -19.01 -13.95
C ILE A 192 3.53 -18.98 -13.39
N TRP A 193 2.51 -19.08 -14.26
CA TRP A 193 1.10 -19.12 -13.83
C TRP A 193 0.83 -20.27 -12.85
N MET A 194 1.35 -21.46 -13.15
CA MET A 194 1.21 -22.63 -12.28
C MET A 194 1.85 -22.41 -10.90
N LYS A 195 3.06 -21.81 -10.88
CA LYS A 195 3.72 -21.45 -9.62
C LYS A 195 2.93 -20.43 -8.82
N VAL A 196 2.39 -19.40 -9.47
CA VAL A 196 1.60 -18.35 -8.81
C VAL A 196 0.28 -18.92 -8.26
N LEU A 197 -0.46 -19.72 -9.06
CA LEU A 197 -1.69 -20.36 -8.59
C LEU A 197 -1.44 -21.29 -7.41
N LYS A 198 -0.36 -22.09 -7.46
CA LYS A 198 0.05 -22.95 -6.33
C LYS A 198 0.42 -22.11 -5.10
N PHE A 199 1.17 -21.01 -5.28
CA PHE A 199 1.57 -20.11 -4.20
C PHE A 199 0.36 -19.47 -3.52
N LEU A 200 -0.67 -19.11 -4.31
CA LEU A 200 -1.93 -18.54 -3.81
C LEU A 200 -2.95 -19.63 -3.40
N ASN A 201 -2.53 -20.89 -3.38
CA ASN A 201 -3.35 -22.05 -3.03
C ASN A 201 -4.64 -22.18 -3.86
N GLN A 202 -4.56 -21.82 -5.15
CA GLN A 202 -5.71 -21.81 -6.05
C GLN A 202 -5.86 -23.15 -6.80
N PRO A 203 -7.10 -23.52 -7.17
CA PRO A 203 -7.36 -24.76 -7.91
C PRO A 203 -6.61 -24.82 -9.24
N ILE A 204 -6.01 -25.94 -9.52
CA ILE A 204 -5.27 -26.24 -10.76
C ILE A 204 -5.97 -27.38 -11.49
N SER A 205 -6.29 -27.20 -12.78
CA SER A 205 -6.88 -28.25 -13.59
C SER A 205 -5.92 -29.44 -13.77
N LYS A 206 -6.46 -30.66 -13.77
CA LYS A 206 -5.69 -31.89 -14.04
C LYS A 206 -5.06 -31.89 -15.43
N ASN A 207 -5.68 -31.20 -16.40
CA ASN A 207 -5.24 -31.16 -17.80
C ASN A 207 -4.44 -29.89 -18.14
N THR A 208 -3.91 -29.17 -17.15
CA THR A 208 -3.23 -27.88 -17.35
C THR A 208 -2.03 -27.98 -18.30
N SER A 209 -1.34 -29.12 -18.37
CA SER A 209 -0.24 -29.35 -19.31
C SER A 209 -0.64 -29.21 -20.78
N GLU A 210 -1.87 -29.59 -21.11
CA GLU A 210 -2.43 -29.56 -22.47
C GLU A 210 -3.11 -28.21 -22.81
N MET A 211 -3.50 -27.45 -21.79
CA MET A 211 -4.20 -26.17 -21.96
C MET A 211 -3.30 -25.07 -22.53
N LYS A 212 -3.88 -24.20 -23.38
CA LYS A 212 -3.23 -22.94 -23.75
C LYS A 212 -3.23 -21.96 -22.56
N LEU A 213 -2.36 -20.94 -22.64
CA LEU A 213 -2.25 -19.96 -21.55
C LEU A 213 -3.61 -19.27 -21.24
N ASP A 214 -4.34 -18.85 -22.25
CA ASP A 214 -5.65 -18.22 -22.08
C ASP A 214 -6.69 -19.13 -21.43
N GLU A 215 -6.59 -20.44 -21.67
CA GLU A 215 -7.48 -21.43 -21.05
C GLU A 215 -7.16 -21.61 -19.57
N ILE A 216 -5.85 -21.58 -19.21
CA ILE A 216 -5.40 -21.60 -17.82
C ILE A 216 -5.91 -20.37 -17.07
N ILE A 217 -5.80 -19.18 -17.69
CA ILE A 217 -6.25 -17.93 -17.09
C ILE A 217 -7.78 -17.95 -16.89
N LYS A 218 -8.54 -18.33 -17.91
CA LYS A 218 -10.01 -18.47 -17.82
C LYS A 218 -10.42 -19.47 -16.74
N TYR A 219 -9.70 -20.60 -16.63
CA TYR A 219 -9.95 -21.58 -15.59
C TYR A 219 -9.68 -20.99 -14.20
N ALA A 220 -8.55 -20.30 -14.02
CA ALA A 220 -8.18 -19.66 -12.78
C ALA A 220 -9.21 -18.60 -12.34
N ILE A 221 -9.65 -17.74 -13.25
CA ILE A 221 -10.69 -16.73 -12.98
C ILE A 221 -12.01 -17.40 -12.55
N LYS A 222 -12.43 -18.43 -13.28
CA LYS A 222 -13.70 -19.12 -13.01
C LYS A 222 -13.73 -19.84 -11.67
N ASN A 223 -12.58 -20.36 -11.24
CA ASN A 223 -12.46 -21.19 -10.03
C ASN A 223 -11.67 -20.49 -8.92
N TRP A 224 -11.56 -19.16 -8.97
CA TRP A 224 -10.89 -18.38 -7.95
C TRP A 224 -11.64 -18.45 -6.62
N GLU A 225 -10.92 -18.83 -5.56
CA GLU A 225 -11.44 -18.89 -4.20
C GLU A 225 -10.55 -18.06 -3.27
N ILE A 226 -11.02 -16.87 -2.89
CA ILE A 226 -10.24 -15.95 -2.05
C ILE A 226 -9.95 -16.55 -0.67
N SER A 227 -10.86 -17.36 -0.14
CA SER A 227 -10.73 -18.04 1.15
C SER A 227 -9.60 -19.07 1.20
N GLU A 228 -9.15 -19.55 0.03
CA GLU A 228 -8.02 -20.48 -0.06
C GLU A 228 -6.67 -19.78 0.01
N VAL A 229 -6.62 -18.45 -0.20
CA VAL A 229 -5.37 -17.69 -0.10
C VAL A 229 -4.91 -17.68 1.37
N SER A 230 -3.65 -18.09 1.59
CA SER A 230 -3.10 -18.16 2.94
C SER A 230 -3.11 -16.79 3.65
N PRO A 231 -3.61 -16.70 4.90
CA PRO A 231 -3.62 -15.45 5.69
C PRO A 231 -2.26 -15.16 6.35
N LEU A 232 -1.17 -15.62 5.76
CA LEU A 232 0.18 -15.35 6.23
C LEU A 232 0.73 -14.08 5.55
N ASN A 233 1.49 -13.28 6.29
CA ASN A 233 2.14 -12.10 5.73
C ASN A 233 3.18 -12.49 4.66
N SER A 234 3.83 -13.65 4.81
CA SER A 234 4.79 -14.14 3.83
C SER A 234 4.87 -15.67 3.83
N ILE A 235 5.24 -16.22 2.68
CA ILE A 235 5.44 -17.66 2.46
C ILE A 235 6.81 -17.86 1.85
N GLU A 236 7.58 -18.82 2.40
CA GLU A 236 8.85 -19.22 1.81
C GLU A 236 8.64 -20.10 0.57
N ILE A 237 9.31 -19.76 -0.51
CA ILE A 237 9.33 -20.53 -1.74
C ILE A 237 10.71 -21.15 -1.93
N SER A 238 10.70 -22.43 -2.30
CA SER A 238 11.91 -23.21 -2.64
C SER A 238 12.31 -23.02 -4.11
#